data_a20ffaea0cf7478c4f5ba735d55303e7
#
_entry.id   a20ffaea0cf7478c4f5ba735d55303e7
#
_cell.length_a   1.000
_cell.length_b   1.000
_cell.length_c   1.000
_cell.angle_alpha   90.00
_cell.angle_beta   90.00
_cell.angle_gamma   90.00
#
_symmetry.space_group_name_H-M   'P 1'
#
loop_
_entity.id
_entity.type
_entity.pdbx_description
1 polymer ?
#
loop_
_entity_poly.entity_id
_entity_poly.type
_entity_poly.pdbx_seq_one_letter_code
_entity_poly.pdbx_strand_id
1 'polypeptide(L)'
;YSNLNKDTLLIHFITNLVTEDYLDEMVATFNKAQKLAFVIASQFSAWQAPLPTRLHFENNFVLFHFSGEDGYYLTWIPDEVSNIVEKYIDSHTELKQLKLAYALLEAASNLYGLYSFTQLQRVYEVYLNKSYSLLDIQKWLKQIELVNPEMTNFRVFNGLIASKGLEFEEDEYHYFVKDAKYYMPDTTQEILSYQELIYGIDDEAEIKFMNWLEQNILKDNHFEAEVTSLSSEILTMMKHAMTYDMVQDVLQSLVQDGILRKRVEFTAENVVKPIYMKMRNWIYHGYTFEEYMDLMDKDEHEQRNNVIDLKQYRK
;
A
#
# COMPACT_ATOMS: atom_id res chain seq x y z
N TYR A 1 38.66 -20.79 13.77
CA TYR A 1 37.45 -20.23 14.44
C TYR A 1 37.74 -19.48 15.75
N SER A 2 38.93 -19.55 16.29
CA SER A 2 39.24 -18.98 17.62
C SER A 2 39.33 -17.44 17.72
N ASN A 3 39.20 -16.72 16.58
CA ASN A 3 39.31 -15.26 16.52
C ASN A 3 38.04 -14.54 16.04
N LEU A 4 36.94 -15.26 15.84
CA LEU A 4 35.67 -14.65 15.46
C LEU A 4 34.95 -14.24 16.76
N ASN A 5 34.37 -13.03 16.75
CA ASN A 5 33.51 -12.64 17.88
C ASN A 5 32.21 -13.49 17.87
N LYS A 6 31.46 -13.48 18.96
CA LYS A 6 30.25 -14.30 19.13
C LYS A 6 29.22 -14.06 18.04
N ASP A 7 29.05 -12.82 17.60
CA ASP A 7 28.06 -12.44 16.61
C ASP A 7 28.46 -12.95 15.21
N THR A 8 29.72 -12.81 14.83
CA THR A 8 30.25 -13.35 13.57
C THR A 8 30.14 -14.87 13.51
N LEU A 9 30.36 -15.57 14.64
CA LEU A 9 30.18 -17.03 14.74
C LEU A 9 28.70 -17.42 14.59
N LEU A 10 27.80 -16.68 15.21
CA LEU A 10 26.36 -16.91 15.12
C LEU A 10 25.87 -16.72 13.68
N ILE A 11 26.21 -15.61 13.04
CA ILE A 11 25.91 -15.32 11.63
C ILE A 11 26.43 -16.45 10.73
N HIS A 12 27.69 -16.82 10.88
CA HIS A 12 28.28 -17.89 10.09
C HIS A 12 27.57 -19.24 10.30
N PHE A 13 27.16 -19.53 11.53
CA PHE A 13 26.41 -20.75 11.85
C PHE A 13 25.03 -20.73 11.20
N ILE A 14 24.26 -19.65 11.34
CA ILE A 14 22.92 -19.50 10.78
C ILE A 14 22.98 -19.60 9.24
N THR A 15 23.88 -18.87 8.58
CA THR A 15 23.98 -18.86 7.11
C THR A 15 24.42 -20.21 6.53
N ASN A 16 25.13 -21.05 7.28
CA ASN A 16 25.47 -22.40 6.84
C ASN A 16 24.38 -23.43 7.13
N LEU A 17 23.45 -23.15 8.06
CA LEU A 17 22.32 -24.03 8.35
C LEU A 17 21.13 -23.78 7.42
N VAL A 18 20.89 -22.52 7.05
CA VAL A 18 19.79 -22.14 6.18
C VAL A 18 20.22 -22.36 4.73
N THR A 19 20.14 -23.61 4.30
CA THR A 19 20.39 -24.02 2.91
C THR A 19 19.07 -24.10 2.13
N GLU A 20 19.14 -24.23 0.80
CA GLU A 20 17.98 -24.44 -0.05
C GLU A 20 17.25 -25.74 0.32
N ASP A 21 17.99 -26.84 0.54
CA ASP A 21 17.43 -28.12 0.99
C ASP A 21 16.67 -27.98 2.33
N TYR A 22 17.23 -27.22 3.27
CA TYR A 22 16.56 -26.95 4.55
C TYR A 22 15.26 -26.16 4.36
N LEU A 23 15.28 -25.14 3.47
CA LEU A 23 14.07 -24.35 3.18
C LEU A 23 13.02 -25.20 2.46
N ASP A 24 13.42 -26.10 1.56
CA ASP A 24 12.52 -27.05 0.89
C ASP A 24 11.80 -27.96 1.90
N GLU A 25 12.56 -28.58 2.80
CA GLU A 25 11.99 -29.42 3.85
C GLU A 25 11.03 -28.64 4.76
N MET A 26 11.42 -27.44 5.17
CA MET A 26 10.60 -26.57 6.02
C MET A 26 9.31 -26.15 5.32
N VAL A 27 9.39 -25.62 4.10
CA VAL A 27 8.24 -25.09 3.35
C VAL A 27 7.31 -26.21 2.89
N ALA A 28 7.83 -27.42 2.65
CA ALA A 28 7.00 -28.60 2.35
C ALA A 28 6.01 -28.95 3.48
N THR A 29 6.33 -28.60 4.73
CA THR A 29 5.42 -28.79 5.88
C THR A 29 4.34 -27.72 5.99
N PHE A 30 4.49 -26.59 5.29
CA PHE A 30 3.63 -25.43 5.43
C PHE A 30 2.29 -25.63 4.72
N ASN A 31 1.21 -25.32 5.42
CA ASN A 31 -0.08 -25.10 4.80
C ASN A 31 -0.11 -23.73 4.05
N LYS A 32 -1.19 -23.48 3.31
CA LYS A 32 -1.31 -22.27 2.50
C LYS A 32 -1.17 -20.96 3.31
N ALA A 33 -1.73 -20.90 4.52
CA ALA A 33 -1.65 -19.73 5.38
C ALA A 33 -0.22 -19.52 5.90
N GLN A 34 0.49 -20.61 6.23
CA GLN A 34 1.89 -20.56 6.65
C GLN A 34 2.82 -20.13 5.50
N LYS A 35 2.59 -20.62 4.27
CA LYS A 35 3.34 -20.14 3.08
C LYS A 35 3.13 -18.65 2.85
N LEU A 36 1.90 -18.17 2.99
CA LEU A 36 1.59 -16.75 2.87
C LEU A 36 2.30 -15.94 3.97
N ALA A 37 2.21 -16.38 5.23
CA ALA A 37 2.89 -15.72 6.35
C ALA A 37 4.41 -15.66 6.15
N PHE A 38 5.01 -16.73 5.65
CA PHE A 38 6.44 -16.78 5.31
C PHE A 38 6.81 -15.76 4.25
N VAL A 39 6.02 -15.68 3.18
CA VAL A 39 6.22 -14.68 2.11
C VAL A 39 6.04 -13.26 2.64
N ILE A 40 5.01 -12.99 3.44
CA ILE A 40 4.79 -11.67 4.02
C ILE A 40 5.95 -11.30 4.94
N ALA A 41 6.35 -12.19 5.85
CA ALA A 41 7.46 -11.93 6.78
C ALA A 41 8.78 -11.64 6.06
N SER A 42 9.02 -12.22 4.87
CA SER A 42 10.23 -11.96 4.09
C SER A 42 10.29 -10.56 3.46
N GLN A 43 9.18 -9.87 3.36
CA GLN A 43 9.13 -8.51 2.81
C GLN A 43 9.41 -7.42 3.86
N PHE A 44 9.37 -7.78 5.13
CA PHE A 44 9.58 -6.89 6.26
C PHE A 44 10.89 -7.22 6.96
N SER A 45 12.02 -6.88 6.38
CA SER A 45 13.36 -7.22 6.89
C SER A 45 13.71 -6.66 8.28
N ALA A 46 12.99 -5.66 8.78
CA ALA A 46 13.27 -5.02 10.05
C ALA A 46 12.04 -4.91 10.98
N TRP A 47 10.88 -5.39 10.56
CA TRP A 47 9.63 -5.16 11.27
C TRP A 47 8.97 -6.47 11.67
N GLN A 48 8.60 -6.50 12.93
CA GLN A 48 7.92 -7.56 13.61
C GLN A 48 6.48 -7.62 13.08
N ALA A 49 6.17 -8.60 12.23
CA ALA A 49 4.78 -8.84 11.84
C ALA A 49 4.07 -9.57 12.97
N PRO A 50 3.02 -9.01 13.59
CA PRO A 50 2.21 -9.73 14.55
C PRO A 50 1.48 -10.85 13.81
N LEU A 51 1.93 -12.09 14.00
CA LEU A 51 1.20 -13.27 13.54
C LEU A 51 0.26 -13.74 14.65
N PRO A 52 -1.00 -14.08 14.32
CA PRO A 52 -1.88 -14.68 15.29
C PRO A 52 -1.26 -15.95 15.86
N THR A 53 -1.44 -16.19 17.16
CA THR A 53 -0.93 -17.34 17.92
C THR A 53 -1.27 -18.72 17.31
N ARG A 54 -2.14 -18.76 16.30
CA ARG A 54 -2.60 -19.97 15.63
C ARG A 54 -1.69 -20.48 14.52
N LEU A 55 -0.73 -19.67 14.06
CA LEU A 55 0.25 -20.07 13.06
C LEU A 55 1.55 -20.49 13.76
N HIS A 56 1.54 -21.68 14.36
CA HIS A 56 2.77 -22.24 14.90
C HIS A 56 3.68 -22.69 13.75
N PHE A 57 4.86 -22.08 13.69
CA PHE A 57 5.98 -22.60 12.90
C PHE A 57 6.86 -23.38 13.86
N GLU A 58 6.70 -24.69 13.90
CA GLU A 58 7.48 -25.55 14.80
C GLU A 58 8.92 -25.63 14.31
N ASN A 59 9.88 -25.45 15.26
CA ASN A 59 11.30 -25.80 15.13
C ASN A 59 11.99 -25.34 13.83
N ASN A 60 11.98 -24.04 13.55
CA ASN A 60 12.73 -23.54 12.40
C ASN A 60 13.76 -22.47 12.82
N PHE A 61 14.83 -22.32 12.03
CA PHE A 61 15.90 -21.34 12.25
C PHE A 61 15.74 -20.07 11.43
N VAL A 62 14.60 -19.90 10.76
CA VAL A 62 14.34 -18.81 9.83
C VAL A 62 13.32 -17.83 10.39
N LEU A 63 12.26 -18.34 11.02
CA LEU A 63 11.18 -17.56 11.57
C LEU A 63 11.27 -17.58 13.10
N PHE A 64 11.56 -16.44 13.68
CA PHE A 64 11.62 -16.29 15.14
C PHE A 64 10.33 -15.66 15.63
N HIS A 65 9.74 -16.27 16.66
CA HIS A 65 8.50 -15.81 17.27
C HIS A 65 8.78 -15.28 18.66
N PHE A 66 8.34 -14.07 18.94
CA PHE A 66 8.40 -13.47 20.25
C PHE A 66 6.97 -13.24 20.76
N SER A 67 6.65 -13.77 21.95
CA SER A 67 5.36 -13.52 22.58
C SER A 67 5.33 -12.09 23.13
N GLY A 68 4.42 -11.27 22.63
CA GLY A 68 4.07 -9.99 23.23
C GLY A 68 3.12 -10.16 24.43
N GLU A 69 2.99 -9.13 25.27
CA GLU A 69 2.10 -9.13 26.44
C GLU A 69 0.61 -9.21 26.01
N ASP A 70 0.29 -8.84 24.79
CA ASP A 70 -1.08 -8.78 24.23
C ASP A 70 -1.51 -10.06 23.52
N GLY A 71 -0.76 -11.16 23.64
CA GLY A 71 -1.09 -12.44 23.02
C GLY A 71 -0.80 -12.55 21.52
N TYR A 72 -0.07 -11.60 20.95
CA TYR A 72 0.46 -11.65 19.59
C TYR A 72 1.88 -12.18 19.58
N TYR A 73 2.22 -12.95 18.54
CA TYR A 73 3.60 -13.31 18.27
C TYR A 73 4.17 -12.36 17.23
N LEU A 74 5.32 -11.77 17.55
CA LEU A 74 6.13 -11.08 16.56
C LEU A 74 6.93 -12.12 15.78
N THR A 75 6.77 -12.17 14.48
CA THR A 75 7.53 -13.05 13.61
C THR A 75 8.58 -12.23 12.88
N TRP A 76 9.80 -12.69 12.92
CA TRP A 76 10.95 -12.01 12.35
C TRP A 76 11.83 -12.98 11.60
N ILE A 77 12.30 -12.55 10.42
CA ILE A 77 13.37 -13.21 9.66
C ILE A 77 14.63 -12.37 9.88
N PRO A 78 15.71 -12.93 10.47
CA PRO A 78 16.95 -12.20 10.66
C PRO A 78 17.53 -11.69 9.34
N ASP A 79 18.11 -10.49 9.36
CA ASP A 79 18.68 -9.84 8.16
C ASP A 79 19.76 -10.72 7.50
N GLU A 80 20.48 -11.50 8.31
CA GLU A 80 21.54 -12.40 7.85
C GLU A 80 21.02 -13.53 6.94
N VAL A 81 19.75 -13.94 7.11
CA VAL A 81 19.14 -14.98 6.27
C VAL A 81 18.12 -14.43 5.29
N SER A 82 17.71 -13.19 5.45
CA SER A 82 16.69 -12.53 4.61
C SER A 82 17.01 -12.65 3.11
N ASN A 83 18.24 -12.38 2.71
CA ASN A 83 18.70 -12.53 1.31
C ASN A 83 18.63 -13.98 0.78
N ILE A 84 18.82 -14.98 1.66
CA ILE A 84 18.71 -16.39 1.30
C ILE A 84 17.25 -16.76 1.08
N VAL A 85 16.39 -16.34 2.01
CA VAL A 85 14.94 -16.54 1.96
C VAL A 85 14.33 -15.86 0.73
N GLU A 86 14.74 -14.64 0.44
CA GLU A 86 14.26 -13.90 -0.71
C GLU A 86 14.60 -14.59 -2.03
N LYS A 87 15.85 -15.00 -2.20
CA LYS A 87 16.29 -15.79 -3.39
C LYS A 87 15.52 -17.11 -3.49
N TYR A 88 15.30 -17.78 -2.36
CA TYR A 88 14.52 -19.01 -2.31
C TYR A 88 13.07 -18.78 -2.78
N ILE A 89 12.39 -17.74 -2.26
CA ILE A 89 11.04 -17.38 -2.69
C ILE A 89 11.00 -17.07 -4.18
N ASP A 90 11.96 -16.29 -4.69
CA ASP A 90 12.01 -15.89 -6.09
C ASP A 90 12.32 -17.06 -7.05
N SER A 91 12.98 -18.12 -6.57
CA SER A 91 13.25 -19.35 -7.34
C SER A 91 12.04 -20.30 -7.38
N HIS A 92 11.10 -20.19 -6.43
CA HIS A 92 9.94 -21.08 -6.30
C HIS A 92 8.67 -20.45 -6.85
N THR A 93 8.16 -20.99 -7.97
CA THR A 93 7.02 -20.42 -8.71
C THR A 93 5.80 -20.10 -7.83
N GLU A 94 5.41 -21.01 -6.92
CA GLU A 94 4.26 -20.82 -6.03
C GLU A 94 4.48 -19.65 -5.08
N LEU A 95 5.64 -19.59 -4.39
CA LEU A 95 5.95 -18.55 -3.43
C LEU A 95 6.14 -17.20 -4.10
N LYS A 96 6.82 -17.16 -5.25
CA LYS A 96 6.98 -15.96 -6.07
C LYS A 96 5.63 -15.38 -6.50
N GLN A 97 4.67 -16.24 -6.87
CA GLN A 97 3.34 -15.79 -7.23
C GLN A 97 2.54 -15.26 -6.03
N LEU A 98 2.70 -15.87 -4.84
CA LEU A 98 2.11 -15.35 -3.60
C LEU A 98 2.70 -13.97 -3.25
N LYS A 99 4.04 -13.83 -3.35
CA LYS A 99 4.75 -12.55 -3.15
C LYS A 99 4.19 -11.47 -4.08
N LEU A 100 4.10 -11.75 -5.37
CA LEU A 100 3.60 -10.79 -6.35
C LEU A 100 2.11 -10.47 -6.15
N ALA A 101 1.28 -11.45 -5.81
CA ALA A 101 -0.13 -11.22 -5.54
C ALA A 101 -0.35 -10.33 -4.31
N TYR A 102 0.44 -10.53 -3.26
CA TYR A 102 0.39 -9.68 -2.07
C TYR A 102 0.89 -8.26 -2.36
N ALA A 103 2.02 -8.14 -3.08
CA ALA A 103 2.57 -6.86 -3.50
C ALA A 103 1.59 -6.03 -4.36
N LEU A 104 0.89 -6.68 -5.30
CA LEU A 104 -0.15 -6.03 -6.12
C LEU A 104 -1.36 -5.58 -5.30
N LEU A 105 -1.74 -6.33 -4.26
CA LEU A 105 -2.82 -5.95 -3.36
C LEU A 105 -2.46 -4.70 -2.56
N GLU A 106 -1.24 -4.61 -2.01
CA GLU A 106 -0.76 -3.43 -1.29
C GLU A 106 -0.66 -2.23 -2.22
N ALA A 107 -0.05 -2.41 -3.38
CA ALA A 107 0.07 -1.36 -4.39
C ALA A 107 -1.31 -0.83 -4.85
N ALA A 108 -2.27 -1.73 -5.10
CA ALA A 108 -3.64 -1.34 -5.45
C ALA A 108 -4.33 -0.57 -4.31
N SER A 109 -4.09 -0.97 -3.05
CA SER A 109 -4.65 -0.28 -1.89
C SER A 109 -4.09 1.13 -1.73
N ASN A 110 -2.79 1.31 -1.98
CA ASN A 110 -2.16 2.64 -1.98
C ASN A 110 -2.60 3.49 -3.17
N LEU A 111 -2.79 2.89 -4.35
CA LEU A 111 -3.17 3.60 -5.57
C LEU A 111 -4.64 4.02 -5.58
N TYR A 112 -5.54 3.12 -5.22
CA TYR A 112 -7.00 3.34 -5.37
C TYR A 112 -7.70 3.80 -4.09
N GLY A 113 -7.15 3.50 -2.92
CA GLY A 113 -7.77 3.77 -1.62
C GLY A 113 -9.03 2.96 -1.35
N LEU A 114 -9.97 2.93 -2.30
CA LEU A 114 -11.23 2.19 -2.22
C LEU A 114 -11.55 1.52 -3.56
N TYR A 115 -11.76 0.19 -3.54
CA TYR A 115 -12.06 -0.56 -4.76
C TYR A 115 -12.77 -1.88 -4.47
N SER A 116 -13.43 -2.44 -5.49
CA SER A 116 -14.17 -3.69 -5.39
C SER A 116 -13.26 -4.91 -5.59
N PHE A 117 -13.74 -6.09 -5.16
CA PHE A 117 -13.10 -7.37 -5.51
C PHE A 117 -12.98 -7.58 -7.02
N THR A 118 -13.93 -7.04 -7.81
CA THR A 118 -13.87 -7.09 -9.27
C THR A 118 -12.68 -6.28 -9.81
N GLN A 119 -12.38 -5.14 -9.21
CA GLN A 119 -11.19 -4.37 -9.60
C GLN A 119 -9.90 -5.10 -9.23
N LEU A 120 -9.82 -5.73 -8.05
CA LEU A 120 -8.66 -6.57 -7.69
C LEU A 120 -8.52 -7.77 -8.65
N GLN A 121 -9.63 -8.41 -9.04
CA GLN A 121 -9.63 -9.46 -10.06
C GLN A 121 -9.00 -8.95 -11.36
N ARG A 122 -9.39 -7.77 -11.83
CA ARG A 122 -8.81 -7.14 -13.02
C ARG A 122 -7.31 -6.85 -12.87
N VAL A 123 -6.87 -6.37 -11.72
CA VAL A 123 -5.45 -6.16 -11.41
C VAL A 123 -4.67 -7.47 -11.56
N TYR A 124 -5.19 -8.57 -10.98
CA TYR A 124 -4.54 -9.88 -11.09
C TYR A 124 -4.57 -10.44 -12.51
N GLU A 125 -5.64 -10.24 -13.27
CA GLU A 125 -5.72 -10.65 -14.67
C GLU A 125 -4.66 -9.94 -15.51
N VAL A 126 -4.50 -8.63 -15.34
CA VAL A 126 -3.55 -7.83 -16.12
C VAL A 126 -2.11 -8.09 -15.72
N TYR A 127 -1.79 -8.09 -14.42
CA TYR A 127 -0.38 -8.07 -13.98
C TYR A 127 0.16 -9.42 -13.53
N LEU A 128 -0.70 -10.38 -13.15
CA LEU A 128 -0.31 -11.77 -12.87
C LEU A 128 -0.56 -12.71 -14.05
N ASN A 129 -1.32 -12.25 -15.06
CA ASN A 129 -1.86 -13.11 -16.12
C ASN A 129 -2.63 -14.31 -15.55
N LYS A 130 -3.42 -14.07 -14.51
CA LYS A 130 -4.24 -15.08 -13.81
C LYS A 130 -5.63 -14.57 -13.55
N SER A 131 -6.61 -15.39 -13.93
CA SER A 131 -8.01 -15.14 -13.57
C SER A 131 -8.36 -15.89 -12.29
N TYR A 132 -8.77 -15.17 -11.26
CA TYR A 132 -9.29 -15.71 -10.02
C TYR A 132 -10.80 -15.49 -9.96
N SER A 133 -11.56 -16.42 -9.42
CA SER A 133 -12.97 -16.16 -9.12
C SER A 133 -13.08 -15.17 -7.94
N LEU A 134 -14.20 -14.44 -7.86
CA LEU A 134 -14.46 -13.56 -6.72
C LEU A 134 -14.46 -14.32 -5.39
N LEU A 135 -14.86 -15.60 -5.40
CA LEU A 135 -14.80 -16.46 -4.22
C LEU A 135 -13.35 -16.78 -3.81
N ASP A 136 -12.45 -16.98 -4.77
CA ASP A 136 -11.02 -17.21 -4.49
C ASP A 136 -10.37 -15.94 -3.93
N ILE A 137 -10.70 -14.78 -4.48
CA ILE A 137 -10.25 -13.48 -3.95
C ILE A 137 -10.74 -13.29 -2.52
N GLN A 138 -12.02 -13.55 -2.24
CA GLN A 138 -12.56 -13.44 -0.89
C GLN A 138 -11.87 -14.36 0.11
N LYS A 139 -11.60 -15.62 -0.29
CA LYS A 139 -10.87 -16.58 0.54
C LYS A 139 -9.43 -16.11 0.78
N TRP A 140 -8.78 -15.60 -0.24
CA TRP A 140 -7.44 -15.06 -0.19
C TRP A 140 -7.33 -13.87 0.77
N LEU A 141 -8.20 -12.89 0.66
CA LEU A 141 -8.24 -11.72 1.54
C LEU A 141 -8.47 -12.12 3.00
N LYS A 142 -9.40 -13.06 3.26
CA LYS A 142 -9.59 -13.60 4.61
C LYS A 142 -8.35 -14.30 5.18
N GLN A 143 -7.55 -14.96 4.34
CA GLN A 143 -6.29 -15.56 4.79
C GLN A 143 -5.26 -14.48 5.16
N ILE A 144 -5.18 -13.40 4.38
CA ILE A 144 -4.29 -12.26 4.69
C ILE A 144 -4.68 -11.61 6.02
N GLU A 145 -5.97 -11.32 6.23
CA GLU A 145 -6.46 -10.76 7.49
C GLU A 145 -6.15 -11.66 8.70
N LEU A 146 -6.21 -12.98 8.53
CA LEU A 146 -5.86 -13.94 9.58
C LEU A 146 -4.36 -13.99 9.88
N VAL A 147 -3.54 -13.78 8.85
CA VAL A 147 -2.07 -13.86 8.94
C VAL A 147 -1.48 -12.55 9.45
N ASN A 148 -2.07 -11.42 9.05
CA ASN A 148 -1.50 -10.10 9.32
C ASN A 148 -2.60 -9.03 9.53
N PRO A 149 -3.40 -9.10 10.61
CA PRO A 149 -4.55 -8.23 10.81
C PRO A 149 -4.17 -6.76 11.06
N GLU A 150 -2.99 -6.49 11.59
CA GLU A 150 -2.59 -5.14 12.00
C GLU A 150 -1.65 -4.43 11.03
N MET A 151 -0.87 -5.20 10.26
CA MET A 151 0.14 -4.63 9.34
C MET A 151 -0.36 -4.47 7.89
N THR A 152 -1.55 -4.95 7.56
CA THR A 152 -2.15 -4.62 6.27
C THR A 152 -2.53 -3.14 6.25
N ASN A 153 -2.18 -2.45 5.18
CA ASN A 153 -2.59 -1.05 4.94
C ASN A 153 -4.05 -0.94 4.45
N PHE A 154 -4.81 -2.03 4.48
CA PHE A 154 -6.20 -2.11 4.00
C PHE A 154 -7.10 -2.86 4.98
N ARG A 155 -8.39 -2.69 4.81
CA ARG A 155 -9.48 -3.44 5.46
C ARG A 155 -10.44 -3.98 4.40
N VAL A 156 -11.12 -5.10 4.72
CA VAL A 156 -12.06 -5.77 3.80
C VAL A 156 -13.45 -5.74 4.41
N PHE A 157 -14.44 -5.29 3.65
CA PHE A 157 -15.85 -5.29 4.09
C PHE A 157 -16.78 -5.29 2.87
N ASN A 158 -17.88 -6.02 2.97
CA ASN A 158 -18.99 -6.01 1.99
C ASN A 158 -18.58 -6.12 0.50
N GLY A 159 -17.51 -6.87 0.18
CA GLY A 159 -17.02 -7.03 -1.19
C GLY A 159 -16.13 -5.88 -1.68
N LEU A 160 -15.73 -4.99 -0.77
CA LEU A 160 -14.85 -3.86 -1.01
C LEU A 160 -13.53 -4.03 -0.24
N ILE A 161 -12.51 -3.38 -0.75
CA ILE A 161 -11.19 -3.22 -0.10
C ILE A 161 -10.98 -1.72 0.05
N ALA A 162 -10.69 -1.28 1.27
CA ALA A 162 -10.42 0.11 1.58
C ALA A 162 -9.06 0.26 2.27
N SER A 163 -8.29 1.27 1.89
CA SER A 163 -7.10 1.67 2.63
C SER A 163 -7.46 2.04 4.07
N LYS A 164 -6.62 1.68 5.05
CA LYS A 164 -6.82 2.07 6.46
C LYS A 164 -6.77 3.60 6.66
N GLY A 165 -6.08 4.32 5.80
CA GLY A 165 -6.06 5.79 5.82
C GLY A 165 -7.33 6.45 5.27
N LEU A 166 -8.30 5.68 4.77
CA LEU A 166 -9.54 6.20 4.23
C LEU A 166 -10.59 6.38 5.33
N GLU A 167 -10.93 7.63 5.63
CA GLU A 167 -11.92 8.01 6.65
C GLU A 167 -13.23 8.41 5.96
N PHE A 168 -14.10 7.43 5.70
CA PHE A 168 -15.47 7.64 5.23
C PHE A 168 -16.43 6.78 6.03
N GLU A 169 -17.70 7.16 6.09
CA GLU A 169 -18.77 6.32 6.61
C GLU A 169 -19.00 5.12 5.67
N GLU A 170 -19.17 3.92 6.23
CA GLU A 170 -19.24 2.68 5.44
C GLU A 170 -20.40 2.63 4.42
N ASP A 171 -21.48 3.34 4.68
CA ASP A 171 -22.65 3.43 3.79
C ASP A 171 -22.41 4.31 2.56
N GLU A 172 -21.42 5.21 2.58
CA GLU A 172 -21.04 6.05 1.45
C GLU A 172 -20.16 5.31 0.41
N TYR A 173 -19.45 4.28 0.83
CA TYR A 173 -18.47 3.58 -0.01
C TYR A 173 -19.04 2.99 -1.31
N HIS A 174 -20.27 2.51 -1.28
CA HIS A 174 -20.91 1.95 -2.46
C HIS A 174 -21.16 2.98 -3.56
N TYR A 175 -21.34 4.24 -3.22
CA TYR A 175 -21.51 5.31 -4.19
C TYR A 175 -20.22 5.62 -4.93
N PHE A 176 -19.07 5.54 -4.24
CA PHE A 176 -17.76 5.81 -4.83
C PHE A 176 -17.30 4.72 -5.80
N VAL A 177 -17.64 3.46 -5.56
CA VAL A 177 -17.19 2.35 -6.41
C VAL A 177 -18.14 1.99 -7.53
N LYS A 178 -19.37 2.54 -7.50
CA LYS A 178 -20.38 2.23 -8.51
C LYS A 178 -19.98 2.87 -9.85
N ASP A 179 -19.86 2.05 -10.88
CA ASP A 179 -19.48 2.45 -12.23
C ASP A 179 -18.11 3.16 -12.33
N ALA A 180 -17.28 3.04 -11.29
CA ALA A 180 -15.97 3.67 -11.24
C ALA A 180 -15.02 3.12 -12.31
N LYS A 181 -14.35 4.02 -13.02
CA LYS A 181 -13.23 3.71 -13.89
C LYS A 181 -11.95 3.90 -13.12
N TYR A 182 -11.15 2.85 -13.00
CA TYR A 182 -9.88 2.89 -12.27
C TYR A 182 -8.72 3.10 -13.24
N TYR A 183 -7.79 3.94 -12.84
CA TYR A 183 -6.50 4.04 -13.52
C TYR A 183 -5.81 2.68 -13.52
N MET A 184 -5.31 2.26 -14.67
CA MET A 184 -4.56 1.01 -14.80
C MET A 184 -3.17 1.34 -15.32
N PRO A 185 -2.13 1.23 -14.47
CA PRO A 185 -0.74 1.42 -14.89
C PRO A 185 -0.37 0.59 -16.11
N ASP A 186 0.48 1.12 -16.99
CA ASP A 186 0.83 0.44 -18.24
C ASP A 186 1.69 -0.83 -18.02
N THR A 187 2.43 -0.89 -16.91
CA THR A 187 3.36 -1.99 -16.62
C THR A 187 3.21 -2.54 -15.21
N THR A 188 3.61 -3.81 -15.02
CA THR A 188 3.68 -4.42 -13.68
C THR A 188 4.66 -3.65 -12.77
N GLN A 189 5.74 -3.12 -13.31
CA GLN A 189 6.71 -2.35 -12.52
C GLN A 189 6.09 -1.03 -12.03
N GLU A 190 5.30 -0.38 -12.86
CA GLU A 190 4.62 0.86 -12.48
C GLU A 190 3.60 0.63 -11.36
N ILE A 191 2.73 -0.38 -11.49
CA ILE A 191 1.78 -0.65 -10.39
C ILE A 191 2.52 -1.04 -9.10
N LEU A 192 3.57 -1.84 -9.18
CA LEU A 192 4.34 -2.25 -8.00
C LEU A 192 5.06 -1.08 -7.32
N SER A 193 5.42 -0.01 -8.04
CA SER A 193 6.02 1.17 -7.42
C SER A 193 5.11 1.81 -6.37
N TYR A 194 3.79 1.65 -6.48
CA TYR A 194 2.84 2.14 -5.48
C TYR A 194 2.84 1.37 -4.15
N GLN A 195 3.63 0.30 -4.00
CA GLN A 195 3.90 -0.24 -2.66
C GLN A 195 4.67 0.76 -1.79
N GLU A 196 5.64 1.47 -2.41
CA GLU A 196 6.52 2.45 -1.77
C GLU A 196 5.95 3.87 -1.89
N LEU A 197 5.37 4.22 -3.04
CA LEU A 197 4.76 5.53 -3.29
C LEU A 197 3.39 5.65 -2.61
N ILE A 198 3.38 5.58 -1.29
CA ILE A 198 2.15 5.54 -0.46
C ILE A 198 1.25 6.76 -0.74
N TYR A 199 1.84 7.92 -0.96
CA TYR A 199 1.09 9.16 -1.23
C TYR A 199 0.79 9.37 -2.71
N GLY A 200 1.24 8.47 -3.61
CA GLY A 200 1.01 8.58 -5.05
C GLY A 200 1.77 9.72 -5.71
N ILE A 201 2.88 10.13 -5.12
CA ILE A 201 3.87 11.09 -5.62
C ILE A 201 5.26 10.45 -5.55
N ASP A 202 6.21 10.96 -6.34
CA ASP A 202 7.59 10.50 -6.29
C ASP A 202 8.36 11.08 -5.08
N ASP A 203 9.50 10.48 -4.77
CA ASP A 203 10.34 10.87 -3.63
C ASP A 203 10.79 12.35 -3.71
N GLU A 204 11.03 12.88 -4.92
CA GLU A 204 11.44 14.27 -5.10
C GLU A 204 10.31 15.23 -4.68
N ALA A 205 9.08 14.92 -5.05
CA ALA A 205 7.90 15.70 -4.65
C ALA A 205 7.64 15.59 -3.14
N GLU A 206 7.82 14.41 -2.55
CA GLU A 206 7.68 14.20 -1.11
C GLU A 206 8.74 14.99 -0.33
N ILE A 207 10.01 14.88 -0.70
CA ILE A 207 11.10 15.64 -0.09
C ILE A 207 10.86 17.17 -0.24
N LYS A 208 10.40 17.60 -1.40
CA LYS A 208 10.07 19.01 -1.64
C LYS A 208 8.95 19.49 -0.73
N PHE A 209 7.92 18.66 -0.53
CA PHE A 209 6.82 18.96 0.39
C PHE A 209 7.30 19.02 1.84
N MET A 210 8.07 18.04 2.30
CA MET A 210 8.63 18.02 3.65
C MET A 210 9.50 19.24 3.95
N ASN A 211 10.40 19.58 3.04
CA ASN A 211 11.24 20.78 3.16
C ASN A 211 10.41 22.08 3.23
N TRP A 212 9.35 22.15 2.42
CA TRP A 212 8.44 23.29 2.46
C TRP A 212 7.69 23.36 3.80
N LEU A 213 7.19 22.22 4.29
CA LEU A 213 6.49 22.11 5.55
C LEU A 213 7.40 22.53 6.72
N GLU A 214 8.61 21.99 6.81
CA GLU A 214 9.59 22.32 7.84
C GLU A 214 9.89 23.83 7.91
N GLN A 215 10.02 24.50 6.76
CA GLN A 215 10.23 25.94 6.70
C GLN A 215 9.03 26.76 7.17
N ASN A 216 7.83 26.16 7.20
CA ASN A 216 6.57 26.85 7.50
C ASN A 216 5.95 26.46 8.85
N ILE A 217 6.43 25.43 9.53
CA ILE A 217 6.07 25.12 10.92
C ILE A 217 6.58 26.23 11.85
N LEU A 218 5.82 26.59 12.88
CA LEU A 218 6.23 27.53 13.92
C LEU A 218 7.25 26.87 14.85
N LYS A 219 8.35 27.55 15.16
CA LYS A 219 9.56 26.99 15.81
C LYS A 219 9.38 26.39 17.20
N ASP A 220 8.29 26.68 17.89
CA ASP A 220 8.05 26.17 19.25
C ASP A 220 7.60 24.70 19.29
N ASN A 221 7.31 24.10 18.11
CA ASN A 221 6.79 22.74 17.93
C ASN A 221 7.75 21.82 17.16
N HIS A 222 9.05 22.10 17.11
CA HIS A 222 10.00 21.37 16.27
C HIS A 222 10.58 20.11 16.94
N PHE A 223 9.87 18.99 16.80
CA PHE A 223 10.51 17.67 16.79
C PHE A 223 10.43 17.11 15.37
N GLU A 224 11.52 16.54 14.84
CA GLU A 224 11.56 15.90 13.53
C GLU A 224 10.41 14.88 13.33
N ALA A 225 10.05 14.15 14.40
CA ALA A 225 8.92 13.25 14.44
C ALA A 225 7.57 13.94 14.20
N GLU A 226 7.39 15.19 14.69
CA GLU A 226 6.16 15.97 14.49
C GLU A 226 6.03 16.47 13.05
N VAL A 227 7.14 16.87 12.43
CA VAL A 227 7.17 17.26 11.00
C VAL A 227 6.78 16.08 10.12
N THR A 228 7.33 14.90 10.38
CA THR A 228 7.03 13.68 9.64
C THR A 228 5.57 13.26 9.81
N SER A 229 5.02 13.29 11.04
CA SER A 229 3.62 12.99 11.30
C SER A 229 2.68 13.96 10.58
N LEU A 230 2.91 15.26 10.72
CA LEU A 230 2.09 16.29 10.06
C LEU A 230 2.19 16.22 8.53
N SER A 231 3.39 15.91 7.99
CA SER A 231 3.57 15.68 6.56
C SER A 231 2.70 14.52 6.07
N SER A 232 2.76 13.39 6.78
CA SER A 232 1.95 12.20 6.49
C SER A 232 0.45 12.50 6.51
N GLU A 233 -0.02 13.22 7.54
CA GLU A 233 -1.43 13.62 7.68
C GLU A 233 -1.90 14.50 6.52
N ILE A 234 -1.12 15.54 6.18
CA ILE A 234 -1.48 16.45 5.07
C ILE A 234 -1.44 15.71 3.73
N LEU A 235 -0.42 14.92 3.44
CA LEU A 235 -0.32 14.15 2.20
C LEU A 235 -1.45 13.12 2.07
N THR A 236 -1.80 12.44 3.17
CA THR A 236 -2.94 11.53 3.20
C THR A 236 -4.24 12.28 2.95
N MET A 237 -4.47 13.41 3.60
CA MET A 237 -5.64 14.25 3.36
C MET A 237 -5.71 14.71 1.89
N MET A 238 -4.58 15.11 1.28
CA MET A 238 -4.55 15.50 -0.14
C MET A 238 -5.01 14.38 -1.07
N LYS A 239 -4.76 13.10 -0.73
CA LYS A 239 -5.28 11.95 -1.50
C LYS A 239 -6.80 11.81 -1.45
N HIS A 240 -7.45 12.38 -0.45
CA HIS A 240 -8.91 12.37 -0.28
C HIS A 240 -9.56 13.66 -0.77
N ALA A 241 -8.80 14.71 -1.04
CA ALA A 241 -9.35 16.01 -1.40
C ALA A 241 -9.92 15.99 -2.82
N MET A 242 -11.21 16.37 -2.96
CA MET A 242 -11.86 16.49 -4.26
C MET A 242 -11.37 17.71 -5.04
N THR A 243 -10.91 18.75 -4.35
CA THR A 243 -10.44 20.00 -4.97
C THR A 243 -9.22 20.52 -4.22
N TYR A 244 -8.42 21.34 -4.89
CA TYR A 244 -7.30 22.01 -4.24
C TYR A 244 -7.78 23.03 -3.18
N ASP A 245 -8.97 23.59 -3.33
CA ASP A 245 -9.54 24.51 -2.34
C ASP A 245 -9.72 23.82 -0.97
N MET A 246 -10.12 22.54 -0.95
CA MET A 246 -10.17 21.76 0.30
C MET A 246 -8.80 21.64 0.97
N VAL A 247 -7.74 21.49 0.18
CA VAL A 247 -6.36 21.48 0.70
C VAL A 247 -5.98 22.84 1.30
N GLN A 248 -6.37 23.92 0.63
CA GLN A 248 -6.14 25.29 1.14
C GLN A 248 -6.88 25.54 2.45
N ASP A 249 -8.13 25.09 2.58
CA ASP A 249 -8.92 25.22 3.81
C ASP A 249 -8.24 24.54 5.00
N VAL A 250 -7.66 23.33 4.79
CA VAL A 250 -6.91 22.63 5.84
C VAL A 250 -5.62 23.38 6.20
N LEU A 251 -4.85 23.84 5.21
CA LEU A 251 -3.65 24.64 5.47
C LEU A 251 -3.99 25.93 6.23
N GLN A 252 -5.11 26.58 5.91
CA GLN A 252 -5.58 27.76 6.59
C GLN A 252 -6.01 27.46 8.04
N SER A 253 -6.65 26.32 8.30
CA SER A 253 -6.97 25.89 9.66
C SER A 253 -5.69 25.70 10.49
N LEU A 254 -4.67 25.04 9.94
CA LEU A 254 -3.37 24.87 10.60
C LEU A 254 -2.67 26.22 10.90
N VAL A 255 -2.89 27.23 10.06
CA VAL A 255 -2.40 28.61 10.34
C VAL A 255 -3.19 29.25 11.48
N GLN A 256 -4.52 29.07 11.51
CA GLN A 256 -5.38 29.61 12.60
C GLN A 256 -5.05 28.97 13.94
N ASP A 257 -4.75 27.67 13.94
CA ASP A 257 -4.34 26.91 15.12
C ASP A 257 -2.90 27.22 15.58
N GLY A 258 -2.18 28.06 14.85
CA GLY A 258 -0.82 28.46 15.20
C GLY A 258 0.24 27.38 14.93
N ILE A 259 -0.09 26.34 14.13
CA ILE A 259 0.83 25.28 13.74
C ILE A 259 1.71 25.76 12.57
N LEU A 260 1.11 26.40 11.57
CA LEU A 260 1.79 26.91 10.41
C LEU A 260 1.89 28.45 10.41
N ARG A 261 2.89 28.97 9.71
CA ARG A 261 3.11 30.42 9.54
C ARG A 261 2.10 31.00 8.54
N LYS A 262 1.64 32.23 8.76
CA LYS A 262 0.70 32.94 7.87
C LYS A 262 1.16 33.02 6.40
N ARG A 263 2.47 33.02 6.12
CA ARG A 263 3.00 33.06 4.74
C ARG A 263 2.71 31.79 3.92
N VAL A 264 2.23 30.71 4.55
CA VAL A 264 1.85 29.46 3.88
C VAL A 264 0.87 29.70 2.74
N GLU A 265 -0.11 30.59 2.94
CA GLU A 265 -1.11 30.93 1.91
C GLU A 265 -0.47 31.35 0.58
N PHE A 266 0.66 32.06 0.62
CA PHE A 266 1.35 32.54 -0.58
C PHE A 266 2.32 31.51 -1.19
N THR A 267 2.85 30.59 -0.39
CA THR A 267 3.87 29.65 -0.83
C THR A 267 3.26 28.31 -1.27
N ALA A 268 2.07 27.96 -0.78
CA ALA A 268 1.37 26.72 -1.11
C ALA A 268 1.02 26.63 -2.61
N GLU A 269 0.62 27.72 -3.26
CA GLU A 269 0.34 27.75 -4.69
C GLU A 269 1.52 27.28 -5.55
N ASN A 270 2.75 27.54 -5.12
CA ASN A 270 3.96 27.21 -5.88
C ASN A 270 4.56 25.84 -5.51
N VAL A 271 4.19 25.27 -4.38
CA VAL A 271 4.75 24.00 -3.90
C VAL A 271 3.67 22.93 -3.75
N VAL A 272 2.62 23.19 -2.96
CA VAL A 272 1.60 22.20 -2.63
C VAL A 272 0.67 21.94 -3.81
N LYS A 273 0.22 22.98 -4.50
CA LYS A 273 -0.70 22.82 -5.64
C LYS A 273 -0.12 21.96 -6.78
N PRO A 274 1.12 22.18 -7.27
CA PRO A 274 1.71 21.32 -8.29
C PRO A 274 1.85 19.85 -7.84
N ILE A 275 2.08 19.60 -6.55
CA ILE A 275 2.13 18.25 -5.97
C ILE A 275 0.74 17.64 -6.01
N TYR A 276 -0.28 18.35 -5.50
CA TYR A 276 -1.67 17.89 -5.53
C TYR A 276 -2.16 17.55 -6.95
N MET A 277 -1.88 18.41 -7.93
CA MET A 277 -2.32 18.21 -9.32
C MET A 277 -1.72 16.96 -9.98
N LYS A 278 -0.52 16.55 -9.55
CA LYS A 278 0.17 15.35 -10.05
C LYS A 278 -0.02 14.11 -9.18
N MET A 279 -0.59 14.27 -8.00
CA MET A 279 -0.83 13.19 -7.06
C MET A 279 -1.86 12.21 -7.61
N ARG A 280 -1.59 10.90 -7.49
CA ARG A 280 -2.59 9.84 -7.67
C ARG A 280 -3.60 9.90 -6.54
N ASN A 281 -4.82 10.30 -6.84
CA ASN A 281 -5.83 10.61 -5.84
C ASN A 281 -6.86 9.47 -5.70
N TRP A 282 -7.30 9.19 -4.49
CA TRP A 282 -8.24 8.11 -4.21
C TRP A 282 -9.66 8.44 -4.68
N ILE A 283 -10.06 9.70 -4.59
CA ILE A 283 -11.38 10.17 -5.08
C ILE A 283 -11.48 10.03 -6.61
N TYR A 284 -10.34 10.12 -7.29
CA TYR A 284 -10.25 9.94 -8.74
C TYR A 284 -9.83 8.52 -9.14
N HIS A 285 -9.97 7.53 -8.24
CA HIS A 285 -9.70 6.12 -8.51
C HIS A 285 -8.30 5.83 -9.07
N GLY A 286 -7.29 6.53 -8.54
CA GLY A 286 -5.89 6.41 -8.94
C GLY A 286 -5.49 7.28 -10.13
N TYR A 287 -6.39 8.05 -10.71
CA TYR A 287 -6.02 9.10 -11.68
C TYR A 287 -5.45 10.32 -10.97
N THR A 288 -4.64 11.11 -11.68
CA THR A 288 -4.37 12.50 -11.30
C THR A 288 -5.60 13.36 -11.60
N PHE A 289 -5.64 14.58 -11.04
CA PHE A 289 -6.73 15.51 -11.33
C PHE A 289 -6.91 15.77 -12.83
N GLU A 290 -5.81 16.02 -13.56
CA GLU A 290 -5.86 16.33 -15.00
C GLU A 290 -6.36 15.12 -15.82
N GLU A 291 -5.81 13.93 -15.55
CA GLU A 291 -6.24 12.70 -16.24
C GLU A 291 -7.73 12.40 -16.02
N TYR A 292 -8.22 12.65 -14.78
CA TYR A 292 -9.62 12.42 -14.45
C TYR A 292 -10.54 13.41 -15.16
N MET A 293 -10.17 14.69 -15.24
CA MET A 293 -10.94 15.69 -16.00
C MET A 293 -10.99 15.35 -17.50
N ASP A 294 -9.86 14.94 -18.08
CA ASP A 294 -9.81 14.48 -19.47
C ASP A 294 -10.70 13.24 -19.72
N LEU A 295 -10.79 12.34 -18.75
CA LEU A 295 -11.65 11.16 -18.82
C LEU A 295 -13.13 11.57 -18.84
N MET A 296 -13.52 12.49 -17.95
CA MET A 296 -14.90 12.98 -17.84
C MET A 296 -15.34 13.73 -19.11
N ASP A 297 -14.48 14.56 -19.66
CA ASP A 297 -14.77 15.28 -20.92
C ASP A 297 -14.99 14.31 -22.09
N LYS A 298 -14.21 13.26 -22.20
CA LYS A 298 -14.40 12.21 -23.24
C LYS A 298 -15.73 11.49 -23.06
N ASP A 299 -16.08 11.11 -21.84
CA ASP A 299 -17.37 10.44 -21.56
C ASP A 299 -18.57 11.32 -21.90
N GLU A 300 -18.52 12.62 -21.60
CA GLU A 300 -19.58 13.56 -22.00
C GLU A 300 -19.71 13.68 -23.54
N HIS A 301 -18.61 13.74 -24.25
CA HIS A 301 -18.61 13.78 -25.70
C HIS A 301 -19.17 12.50 -26.33
N GLU A 302 -18.83 11.32 -25.82
CA GLU A 302 -19.37 10.05 -26.28
C GLU A 302 -20.87 9.95 -26.00
N GLN A 303 -21.37 10.37 -24.85
CA GLN A 303 -22.79 10.38 -24.52
C GLN A 303 -23.58 11.36 -25.43
N ARG A 304 -23.04 12.54 -25.72
CA ARG A 304 -23.66 13.49 -26.64
C ARG A 304 -23.75 12.94 -28.06
N ASN A 305 -22.72 12.27 -28.53
CA ASN A 305 -22.73 11.66 -29.87
C ASN A 305 -23.73 10.50 -29.96
N ASN A 306 -23.89 9.68 -28.95
CA ASN A 306 -24.89 8.61 -28.90
C ASN A 306 -26.34 9.13 -28.87
N VAL A 307 -26.60 10.28 -28.24
CA VAL A 307 -27.91 10.93 -28.24
C VAL A 307 -28.27 11.53 -29.60
N ILE A 308 -27.29 11.97 -30.37
CA ILE A 308 -27.49 12.50 -31.73
C ILE A 308 -27.86 11.36 -32.68
N ASP A 309 -27.27 10.21 -32.58
CA ASP A 309 -27.56 9.02 -33.41
C ASP A 309 -29.00 8.51 -33.21
N LEU A 310 -29.51 8.51 -31.98
CA LEU A 310 -30.89 8.10 -31.69
C LEU A 310 -31.95 9.03 -32.31
N LYS A 311 -31.62 10.30 -32.59
CA LYS A 311 -32.53 11.22 -33.28
C LYS A 311 -32.62 10.97 -34.80
N GLN A 312 -31.63 10.34 -35.41
CA GLN A 312 -31.66 9.99 -36.85
C GLN A 312 -32.55 8.77 -37.14
N TYR A 313 -32.83 7.93 -36.16
CA TYR A 313 -33.68 6.75 -36.27
C TYR A 313 -35.18 7.01 -35.97
N ARG A 314 -35.56 8.25 -35.67
CA ARG A 314 -36.97 8.66 -35.47
C ARG A 314 -37.56 9.37 -36.69
N LYS A 315 -37.29 8.83 -37.91
CA LYS A 315 -38.03 9.20 -39.14
C LYS A 315 -38.99 8.10 -39.55
#